data_aea0bd2c48dae0a2343f6e8048d3a202
#
_entry.id   aea0bd2c48dae0a2343f6e8048d3a202
#
_cell.length_a   1.000
_cell.length_b   1.000
_cell.length_c   1.000
_cell.angle_alpha   90.00
_cell.angle_beta   90.00
_cell.angle_gamma   90.00
#
_symmetry.space_group_name_H-M   'P 1'
#
loop_
_entity.id
_entity.type
_entity.pdbx_description
1 polymer ?
#
loop_
_entity_poly.entity_id
_entity_poly.type
_entity_poly.pdbx_seq_one_letter_code
_entity_poly.pdbx_strand_id
1 'polypeptide(L)'
;QFNNALKDSAPLFVASLIDVYASDANLQKCDPKAVNMEALKAATLRLPINKNLGFAWIIPRWSSKENAFVPGFQTGWKGVVQLAQRTGAYRYINADAIYEGETVAIDRISGDATITGQKTSDKAIGYFAYIELLNGFRKISFWTREQVEAHAIKYNQECKKVGKLVGNWLEYFDSRAKSTVLKNLISKYGIMSVEMAN
;
A
#
# COMPACT_ATOMS: atom_id res chain seq x y z
N GLN A 1 -5.84 0.33 26.23
CA GLN A 1 -5.25 -0.44 25.12
C GLN A 1 -4.26 0.41 24.32
N PHE A 2 -4.65 1.61 23.84
CA PHE A 2 -3.74 2.50 23.09
C PHE A 2 -2.49 2.88 23.88
N ASN A 3 -2.58 3.15 25.18
CA ASN A 3 -1.43 3.46 26.03
C ASN A 3 -0.40 2.32 26.06
N ASN A 4 -0.85 1.07 26.07
CA ASN A 4 0.05 -0.09 26.08
C ASN A 4 0.77 -0.25 24.72
N ALA A 5 0.11 0.06 23.60
CA ALA A 5 0.68 -0.06 22.26
C ALA A 5 1.61 1.11 21.91
N LEU A 6 1.26 2.33 22.31
CA LEU A 6 1.87 3.57 21.81
C LEU A 6 2.65 4.36 22.88
N LYS A 7 2.52 4.01 24.17
CA LYS A 7 3.16 4.73 25.31
C LYS A 7 2.91 6.25 25.19
N ASP A 8 3.97 7.05 25.16
CA ASP A 8 3.91 8.51 25.11
C ASP A 8 3.25 9.08 23.84
N SER A 9 3.16 8.28 22.76
CA SER A 9 2.49 8.69 21.52
C SER A 9 0.98 8.46 21.53
N ALA A 10 0.42 7.81 22.56
CA ALA A 10 -1.00 7.48 22.61
C ALA A 10 -1.91 8.71 22.57
N PRO A 11 -1.66 9.82 23.29
CA PRO A 11 -2.54 11.00 23.22
C PRO A 11 -2.63 11.59 21.80
N LEU A 12 -1.50 11.68 21.10
CA LEU A 12 -1.46 12.20 19.71
C LEU A 12 -2.21 11.27 18.75
N PHE A 13 -2.07 9.96 18.92
CA PHE A 13 -2.77 8.99 18.09
C PHE A 13 -4.29 9.06 18.31
N VAL A 14 -4.74 9.18 19.57
CA VAL A 14 -6.16 9.31 19.91
C VAL A 14 -6.73 10.62 19.34
N ALA A 15 -6.00 11.73 19.43
CA ALA A 15 -6.41 12.99 18.81
C ALA A 15 -6.58 12.82 17.29
N SER A 16 -5.64 12.15 16.62
CA SER A 16 -5.74 11.84 15.18
C SER A 16 -6.93 10.93 14.85
N LEU A 17 -7.26 9.98 15.73
CA LEU A 17 -8.43 9.10 15.56
C LEU A 17 -9.73 9.89 15.65
N ILE A 18 -9.83 10.82 16.61
CA ILE A 18 -10.99 11.68 16.78
C ILE A 18 -11.17 12.56 15.53
N ASP A 19 -10.09 13.15 15.00
CA ASP A 19 -10.11 13.97 13.80
C ASP A 19 -10.58 13.18 12.56
N VAL A 20 -10.00 11.97 12.36
CA VAL A 20 -10.41 11.06 11.27
C VAL A 20 -11.87 10.68 11.38
N TYR A 21 -12.35 10.36 12.59
CA TYR A 21 -13.75 10.00 12.83
C TYR A 21 -14.70 11.18 12.60
N ALA A 22 -14.35 12.36 13.09
CA ALA A 22 -15.15 13.57 12.94
C ALA A 22 -15.24 14.06 11.48
N SER A 23 -14.18 13.81 10.68
CA SER A 23 -14.10 14.25 9.28
C SER A 23 -14.78 13.31 8.27
N ASP A 24 -15.28 12.14 8.68
CA ASP A 24 -15.85 11.14 7.75
C ASP A 24 -17.25 10.69 8.17
N ALA A 25 -18.27 11.21 7.49
CA ALA A 25 -19.68 10.95 7.78
C ALA A 25 -20.07 9.44 7.64
N ASN A 26 -19.37 8.66 6.83
CA ASN A 26 -19.61 7.23 6.72
C ASN A 26 -18.91 6.44 7.84
N LEU A 27 -17.76 6.94 8.30
CA LEU A 27 -17.09 6.36 9.46
C LEU A 27 -17.92 6.58 10.76
N GLN A 28 -18.60 7.73 10.85
CA GLN A 28 -19.52 8.01 11.96
C GLN A 28 -20.76 7.09 12.01
N LYS A 29 -21.10 6.46 10.88
CA LYS A 29 -22.18 5.44 10.81
C LYS A 29 -21.71 4.04 11.20
N CYS A 30 -20.41 3.84 11.35
CA CYS A 30 -19.86 2.57 11.83
C CYS A 30 -20.05 2.43 13.35
N ASP A 31 -20.08 1.18 13.84
CA ASP A 31 -20.01 0.93 15.28
C ASP A 31 -18.69 1.51 15.85
N PRO A 32 -18.76 2.41 16.86
CA PRO A 32 -17.57 3.01 17.46
C PRO A 32 -16.58 1.99 18.05
N LYS A 33 -17.08 0.85 18.56
CA LYS A 33 -16.21 -0.23 19.05
C LYS A 33 -15.40 -0.85 17.91
N ALA A 34 -16.05 -1.12 16.78
CA ALA A 34 -15.37 -1.63 15.58
C ALA A 34 -14.34 -0.64 15.07
N VAL A 35 -14.63 0.67 15.03
CA VAL A 35 -13.67 1.72 14.65
C VAL A 35 -12.45 1.68 15.57
N ASN A 36 -12.63 1.58 16.89
CA ASN A 36 -11.55 1.49 17.85
C ASN A 36 -10.71 0.22 17.67
N MET A 37 -11.32 -0.91 17.33
CA MET A 37 -10.59 -2.17 17.06
C MET A 37 -9.72 -2.06 15.81
N GLU A 38 -10.23 -1.43 14.75
CA GLU A 38 -9.44 -1.19 13.53
C GLU A 38 -8.31 -0.15 13.77
N ALA A 39 -8.57 0.88 14.57
CA ALA A 39 -7.56 1.84 14.99
C ALA A 39 -6.45 1.20 15.83
N LEU A 40 -6.79 0.23 16.68
CA LEU A 40 -5.82 -0.49 17.49
C LEU A 40 -4.83 -1.28 16.64
N LYS A 41 -5.23 -1.81 15.48
CA LYS A 41 -4.32 -2.45 14.51
C LYS A 41 -3.26 -1.47 14.03
N ALA A 42 -3.65 -0.25 13.66
CA ALA A 42 -2.71 0.80 13.27
C ALA A 42 -1.76 1.18 14.42
N ALA A 43 -2.30 1.28 15.64
CA ALA A 43 -1.54 1.59 16.84
C ALA A 43 -0.49 0.51 17.17
N THR A 44 -0.85 -0.77 17.05
CA THR A 44 0.07 -1.91 17.23
C THR A 44 1.23 -1.83 16.23
N LEU A 45 0.96 -1.48 14.99
CA LEU A 45 1.97 -1.27 13.95
C LEU A 45 2.70 0.08 14.11
N ARG A 46 2.30 0.93 15.04
CA ARG A 46 2.80 2.30 15.22
C ARG A 46 2.76 3.10 13.92
N LEU A 47 1.67 2.95 13.16
CA LEU A 47 1.43 3.69 11.92
C LEU A 47 0.46 4.84 12.17
N PRO A 48 0.82 6.08 11.79
CA PRO A 48 -0.12 7.21 11.85
C PRO A 48 -1.32 6.97 10.92
N ILE A 49 -2.51 7.29 11.40
CA ILE A 49 -3.76 7.19 10.63
C ILE A 49 -4.20 8.51 9.99
N ASN A 50 -3.37 9.54 10.06
CA ASN A 50 -3.63 10.81 9.39
C ASN A 50 -3.69 10.60 7.87
N LYS A 51 -4.81 10.99 7.24
CA LYS A 51 -5.08 10.80 5.80
C LYS A 51 -3.98 11.41 4.91
N ASN A 52 -3.43 12.56 5.32
CA ASN A 52 -2.43 13.30 4.54
C ASN A 52 -1.04 12.62 4.54
N LEU A 53 -0.73 11.83 5.54
CA LEU A 53 0.57 11.16 5.65
C LEU A 53 0.66 9.91 4.77
N GLY A 54 -0.45 9.21 4.54
CA GLY A 54 -0.53 8.06 3.65
C GLY A 54 0.11 6.77 4.19
N PHE A 55 0.29 6.64 5.52
CA PHE A 55 0.82 5.43 6.13
C PHE A 55 -0.25 4.37 6.36
N ALA A 56 -1.39 4.78 6.90
CA ALA A 56 -2.52 3.91 7.17
C ALA A 56 -3.84 4.68 7.16
N TRP A 57 -4.92 3.96 6.93
CA TRP A 57 -6.28 4.49 6.93
C TRP A 57 -7.24 3.56 7.63
N ILE A 58 -8.31 4.12 8.18
CA ILE A 58 -9.52 3.42 8.58
C ILE A 58 -10.60 3.82 7.58
N ILE A 59 -11.05 2.86 6.76
CA ILE A 59 -11.94 3.13 5.62
C ILE A 59 -13.30 2.49 5.90
N PRO A 60 -14.39 3.28 5.94
CA PRO A 60 -15.73 2.74 6.03
C PRO A 60 -16.12 2.07 4.70
N ARG A 61 -16.65 0.85 4.76
CA ARG A 61 -17.15 0.09 3.61
C ARG A 61 -18.56 -0.38 3.86
N TRP A 62 -19.43 -0.28 2.86
CA TRP A 62 -20.76 -0.86 2.97
C TRP A 62 -20.70 -2.38 2.94
N SER A 63 -21.27 -3.01 3.95
CA SER A 63 -21.43 -4.46 4.05
C SER A 63 -22.89 -4.82 3.77
N SER A 64 -23.15 -5.46 2.64
CA SER A 64 -24.50 -5.93 2.32
C SER A 64 -24.98 -7.03 3.27
N LYS A 65 -24.04 -7.79 3.87
CA LYS A 65 -24.33 -8.83 4.85
C LYS A 65 -24.85 -8.24 6.16
N GLU A 66 -24.25 -7.14 6.60
CA GLU A 66 -24.60 -6.48 7.87
C GLU A 66 -25.60 -5.34 7.69
N ASN A 67 -25.90 -5.01 6.41
CA ASN A 67 -26.72 -3.86 6.01
C ASN A 67 -26.28 -2.56 6.73
N ALA A 68 -24.96 -2.38 6.88
CA ALA A 68 -24.34 -1.27 7.60
C ALA A 68 -22.96 -0.92 7.02
N PHE A 69 -22.46 0.25 7.39
CA PHE A 69 -21.06 0.59 7.20
C PHE A 69 -20.18 -0.13 8.22
N VAL A 70 -19.15 -0.81 7.77
CA VAL A 70 -18.14 -1.45 8.61
C VAL A 70 -16.78 -0.80 8.37
N PRO A 71 -16.01 -0.48 9.43
CA PRO A 71 -14.68 0.07 9.29
C PRO A 71 -13.70 -1.02 8.89
N GLY A 72 -12.64 -0.65 8.16
CA GLY A 72 -11.56 -1.57 7.82
C GLY A 72 -10.21 -0.85 7.86
N PHE A 73 -9.26 -1.44 8.56
CA PHE A 73 -7.87 -0.97 8.55
C PHE A 73 -7.21 -1.28 7.21
N GLN A 74 -6.50 -0.31 6.67
CA GLN A 74 -5.74 -0.46 5.44
C GLN A 74 -4.38 0.19 5.57
N THR A 75 -3.31 -0.57 5.35
CA THR A 75 -1.94 -0.05 5.31
C THR A 75 -1.66 0.56 3.93
N GLY A 76 -1.17 1.77 3.91
CA GLY A 76 -0.65 2.43 2.72
C GLY A 76 0.72 1.88 2.30
N TRP A 77 1.14 2.17 1.06
CA TRP A 77 2.45 1.74 0.59
C TRP A 77 3.59 2.37 1.42
N LYS A 78 3.44 3.65 1.84
CA LYS A 78 4.41 4.31 2.74
C LYS A 78 4.50 3.60 4.09
N GLY A 79 3.36 3.10 4.61
CA GLY A 79 3.34 2.30 5.84
C GLY A 79 4.07 0.98 5.67
N VAL A 80 3.84 0.27 4.57
CA VAL A 80 4.55 -0.98 4.25
C VAL A 80 6.05 -0.76 4.14
N VAL A 81 6.49 0.28 3.43
CA VAL A 81 7.92 0.64 3.32
C VAL A 81 8.51 0.99 4.69
N GLN A 82 7.80 1.79 5.50
CA GLN A 82 8.28 2.15 6.84
C GLN A 82 8.42 0.93 7.75
N LEU A 83 7.48 -0.01 7.70
CA LEU A 83 7.54 -1.25 8.47
C LEU A 83 8.72 -2.13 7.99
N ALA A 84 8.93 -2.24 6.69
CA ALA A 84 10.07 -2.93 6.12
C ALA A 84 11.40 -2.30 6.58
N GLN A 85 11.53 -0.98 6.51
CA GLN A 85 12.73 -0.25 6.97
C GLN A 85 13.01 -0.45 8.46
N ARG A 86 11.97 -0.51 9.31
CA ARG A 86 12.13 -0.75 10.75
C ARG A 86 12.75 -2.10 11.08
N THR A 87 12.69 -3.08 10.19
CA THR A 87 13.34 -4.39 10.39
C THR A 87 14.86 -4.31 10.35
N GLY A 88 15.44 -3.25 9.74
CA GLY A 88 16.87 -3.12 9.48
C GLY A 88 17.42 -4.15 8.48
N ALA A 89 16.56 -4.94 7.83
CA ALA A 89 16.98 -6.05 6.98
C ALA A 89 17.22 -5.65 5.50
N TYR A 90 16.78 -4.48 5.10
CA TYR A 90 16.82 -4.05 3.70
C TYR A 90 18.05 -3.19 3.41
N ARG A 91 18.74 -3.52 2.30
CA ARG A 91 19.77 -2.68 1.69
C ARG A 91 19.15 -1.68 0.71
N TYR A 92 18.24 -2.18 -0.15
CA TYR A 92 17.54 -1.37 -1.14
C TYR A 92 16.05 -1.69 -1.17
N ILE A 93 15.23 -0.66 -1.30
CA ILE A 93 13.80 -0.72 -1.63
C ILE A 93 13.58 0.34 -2.71
N ASN A 94 13.18 -0.07 -3.91
CA ASN A 94 12.94 0.85 -5.01
C ASN A 94 11.70 0.44 -5.82
N ALA A 95 11.07 1.41 -6.46
CA ALA A 95 10.03 1.20 -7.46
C ALA A 95 10.03 2.36 -8.44
N ASP A 96 9.99 2.04 -9.73
CA ASP A 96 9.94 3.05 -10.79
C ASP A 96 9.20 2.54 -12.02
N ALA A 97 9.02 3.43 -13.00
CA ALA A 97 8.41 3.14 -14.29
C ALA A 97 9.47 2.66 -15.31
N ILE A 98 9.02 1.88 -16.27
CA ILE A 98 9.70 1.56 -17.50
C ILE A 98 9.05 2.35 -18.62
N TYR A 99 9.84 3.03 -19.42
CA TYR A 99 9.36 3.95 -20.44
C TYR A 99 9.51 3.37 -21.84
N GLU A 100 8.82 3.96 -22.83
CA GLU A 100 9.02 3.62 -24.24
C GLU A 100 10.50 3.75 -24.64
N GLY A 101 11.00 2.77 -25.39
CA GLY A 101 12.41 2.63 -25.79
C GLY A 101 13.25 1.79 -24.82
N GLU A 102 12.77 1.53 -23.63
CA GLU A 102 13.37 0.58 -22.67
C GLU A 102 12.78 -0.81 -22.82
N THR A 103 13.58 -1.83 -22.57
CA THR A 103 13.19 -3.24 -22.64
C THR A 103 13.56 -3.94 -21.33
N VAL A 104 12.68 -4.79 -20.83
CA VAL A 104 12.93 -5.61 -19.65
C VAL A 104 13.13 -7.06 -20.05
N ALA A 105 14.33 -7.59 -19.85
CA ALA A 105 14.65 -9.01 -19.98
C ALA A 105 14.56 -9.66 -18.59
N ILE A 106 13.75 -10.72 -18.46
CA ILE A 106 13.54 -11.43 -17.19
C ILE A 106 14.16 -12.83 -17.33
N ASP A 107 15.11 -13.16 -16.45
CA ASP A 107 15.51 -14.55 -16.22
C ASP A 107 14.41 -15.26 -15.44
N ARG A 108 13.76 -16.20 -16.10
CA ARG A 108 12.62 -16.94 -15.50
C ARG A 108 13.02 -17.91 -14.40
N ILE A 109 14.31 -18.27 -14.29
CA ILE A 109 14.81 -19.19 -13.26
C ILE A 109 15.13 -18.43 -11.98
N SER A 110 16.00 -17.41 -12.07
CA SER A 110 16.37 -16.58 -10.92
C SER A 110 15.29 -15.56 -10.56
N GLY A 111 14.52 -15.12 -11.56
CA GLY A 111 13.60 -14.00 -11.49
C GLY A 111 14.32 -12.66 -11.46
N ASP A 112 15.59 -12.61 -11.84
CA ASP A 112 16.33 -11.37 -12.06
C ASP A 112 15.82 -10.68 -13.33
N ALA A 113 15.91 -9.37 -13.37
CA ALA A 113 15.56 -8.58 -14.55
C ALA A 113 16.63 -7.55 -14.85
N THR A 114 16.85 -7.34 -16.15
CA THR A 114 17.76 -6.33 -16.68
C THR A 114 16.96 -5.36 -17.53
N ILE A 115 17.17 -4.07 -17.29
CA ILE A 115 16.59 -2.99 -18.10
C ILE A 115 17.66 -2.55 -19.09
N THR A 116 17.31 -2.57 -20.37
CA THR A 116 18.17 -2.16 -21.49
C THR A 116 17.45 -1.18 -22.39
N GLY A 117 18.18 -0.58 -23.36
CA GLY A 117 17.63 0.45 -24.22
C GLY A 117 17.71 1.84 -23.60
N GLN A 118 17.11 2.80 -24.26
CA GLN A 118 17.08 4.20 -23.81
C GLN A 118 15.66 4.72 -23.88
N LYS A 119 15.26 5.43 -22.83
CA LYS A 119 13.97 6.12 -22.78
C LYS A 119 13.83 7.07 -23.97
N THR A 120 12.80 6.87 -24.77
CA THR A 120 12.49 7.71 -25.95
C THR A 120 11.32 8.67 -25.72
N SER A 121 10.48 8.41 -24.71
CA SER A 121 9.35 9.26 -24.32
C SER A 121 9.05 9.17 -22.83
N ASP A 122 8.20 10.06 -22.32
CA ASP A 122 7.72 10.01 -20.93
C ASP A 122 6.54 9.04 -20.72
N LYS A 123 6.18 8.27 -21.75
CA LYS A 123 5.10 7.29 -21.66
C LYS A 123 5.59 6.02 -20.98
N ALA A 124 5.04 5.74 -19.81
CA ALA A 124 5.32 4.52 -19.08
C ALA A 124 4.62 3.31 -19.73
N ILE A 125 5.38 2.25 -20.00
CA ILE A 125 4.91 0.96 -20.56
C ILE A 125 4.82 -0.14 -19.51
N GLY A 126 5.43 0.06 -18.35
CA GLY A 126 5.41 -0.87 -17.23
C GLY A 126 5.99 -0.26 -15.98
N TYR A 127 5.99 -1.04 -14.92
CA TYR A 127 6.46 -0.63 -13.59
C TYR A 127 7.20 -1.78 -12.94
N PHE A 128 8.29 -1.47 -12.26
CA PHE A 128 9.01 -2.45 -11.48
C PHE A 128 9.11 -2.05 -10.01
N ALA A 129 9.32 -3.04 -9.18
CA ALA A 129 9.76 -2.88 -7.80
C ALA A 129 10.94 -3.82 -7.55
N TYR A 130 11.89 -3.36 -6.75
CA TYR A 130 13.10 -4.08 -6.39
C TYR A 130 13.33 -4.02 -4.90
N ILE A 131 13.71 -5.15 -4.32
CA ILE A 131 14.22 -5.24 -2.95
C ILE A 131 15.53 -6.00 -2.94
N GLU A 132 16.44 -5.57 -2.07
CA GLU A 132 17.65 -6.28 -1.71
C GLU A 132 17.81 -6.27 -0.20
N LEU A 133 18.02 -7.43 0.37
CA LEU A 133 18.26 -7.62 1.80
C LEU A 133 19.75 -7.61 2.11
N LEU A 134 20.09 -7.36 3.36
CA LEU A 134 21.47 -7.37 3.84
C LEU A 134 22.15 -8.75 3.73
N ASN A 135 21.36 -9.83 3.73
CA ASN A 135 21.86 -11.20 3.53
C ASN A 135 22.13 -11.57 2.06
N GLY A 136 21.96 -10.61 1.12
CA GLY A 136 22.17 -10.80 -0.31
C GLY A 136 20.94 -11.31 -1.08
N PHE A 137 19.83 -11.64 -0.40
CA PHE A 137 18.59 -11.96 -1.12
C PHE A 137 18.10 -10.74 -1.88
N ARG A 138 17.80 -10.92 -3.17
CA ARG A 138 17.24 -9.87 -4.01
C ARG A 138 16.07 -10.38 -4.82
N LYS A 139 15.10 -9.51 -5.07
CA LYS A 139 13.95 -9.83 -5.92
C LYS A 139 13.45 -8.58 -6.62
N ILE A 140 13.10 -8.78 -7.89
CA ILE A 140 12.43 -7.79 -8.71
C ILE A 140 11.02 -8.29 -9.08
N SER A 141 10.08 -7.39 -9.19
CA SER A 141 8.76 -7.63 -9.75
C SER A 141 8.52 -6.62 -10.86
N PHE A 142 8.16 -7.07 -12.04
CA PHE A 142 7.80 -6.23 -13.17
C PHE A 142 6.36 -6.51 -13.58
N TRP A 143 5.60 -5.45 -13.80
CA TRP A 143 4.23 -5.51 -14.30
C TRP A 143 4.09 -4.57 -15.49
N THR A 144 3.46 -5.04 -16.57
CA THR A 144 3.12 -4.15 -17.68
C THR A 144 2.03 -3.16 -17.25
N ARG A 145 1.88 -2.08 -18.00
CA ARG A 145 0.82 -1.09 -17.75
C ARG A 145 -0.55 -1.74 -17.73
N GLU A 146 -0.82 -2.66 -18.68
CA GLU A 146 -2.08 -3.40 -18.80
C GLU A 146 -2.32 -4.31 -17.59
N GLN A 147 -1.29 -4.95 -17.05
CA GLN A 147 -1.41 -5.78 -15.85
C GLN A 147 -1.78 -4.95 -14.63
N VAL A 148 -1.21 -3.75 -14.50
CA VAL A 148 -1.56 -2.82 -13.41
C VAL A 148 -2.99 -2.31 -13.57
N GLU A 149 -3.41 -1.97 -14.78
CA GLU A 149 -4.78 -1.54 -15.07
C GLU A 149 -5.79 -2.64 -14.75
N ALA A 150 -5.56 -3.86 -15.21
CA ALA A 150 -6.39 -5.02 -14.89
C ALA A 150 -6.48 -5.28 -13.38
N HIS A 151 -5.36 -5.12 -12.66
CA HIS A 151 -5.33 -5.22 -11.21
C HIS A 151 -6.18 -4.12 -10.54
N ALA A 152 -6.07 -2.87 -10.99
CA ALA A 152 -6.86 -1.78 -10.47
C ALA A 152 -8.37 -2.01 -10.66
N ILE A 153 -8.78 -2.42 -11.87
CA ILE A 153 -10.17 -2.74 -12.18
C ILE A 153 -10.70 -3.90 -11.33
N LYS A 154 -9.85 -4.91 -11.08
CA LYS A 154 -10.25 -6.08 -10.28
C LYS A 154 -10.42 -5.77 -8.79
N TYR A 155 -9.55 -4.97 -8.21
CA TYR A 155 -9.44 -4.82 -6.75
C TYR A 155 -9.91 -3.46 -6.20
N ASN A 156 -9.92 -2.40 -7.00
CA ASN A 156 -10.49 -1.13 -6.57
C ASN A 156 -12.01 -1.14 -6.78
N GLN A 157 -12.77 -0.82 -5.74
CA GLN A 157 -14.23 -0.94 -5.78
C GLN A 157 -14.89 -0.01 -6.81
N GLU A 158 -14.38 1.22 -6.97
CA GLU A 158 -14.92 2.19 -7.92
C GLU A 158 -14.61 1.76 -9.35
N CYS A 159 -13.36 1.39 -9.64
CA CYS A 159 -12.96 0.90 -10.95
C CYS A 159 -13.71 -0.40 -11.33
N LYS A 160 -13.89 -1.31 -10.36
CA LYS A 160 -14.64 -2.55 -10.55
C LYS A 160 -16.11 -2.32 -10.90
N LYS A 161 -16.76 -1.37 -10.25
CA LYS A 161 -18.17 -1.03 -10.55
C LYS A 161 -18.36 -0.50 -11.95
N VAL A 162 -17.39 0.28 -12.45
CA VAL A 162 -17.48 0.94 -13.76
C VAL A 162 -16.80 0.12 -14.87
N GLY A 163 -15.94 -0.85 -14.52
CA GLY A 163 -15.19 -1.66 -15.48
C GLY A 163 -14.02 -0.93 -16.15
N LYS A 164 -13.62 0.23 -15.64
CA LYS A 164 -12.51 1.05 -16.15
C LYS A 164 -11.85 1.85 -15.04
N LEU A 165 -10.71 2.47 -15.34
CA LEU A 165 -10.03 3.36 -14.40
C LEU A 165 -10.88 4.61 -14.15
N VAL A 166 -11.04 4.98 -12.88
CA VAL A 166 -11.74 6.19 -12.43
C VAL A 166 -11.06 6.79 -11.19
N GLY A 167 -11.39 8.05 -10.89
CA GLY A 167 -10.88 8.76 -9.72
C GLY A 167 -9.36 8.77 -9.65
N ASN A 168 -8.82 8.53 -8.47
CA ASN A 168 -7.36 8.55 -8.23
C ASN A 168 -6.56 7.56 -9.09
N TRP A 169 -7.15 6.48 -9.58
CA TRP A 169 -6.48 5.55 -10.49
C TRP A 169 -6.35 6.11 -11.92
N LEU A 170 -7.27 6.97 -12.32
CA LEU A 170 -7.16 7.67 -13.60
C LEU A 170 -6.19 8.86 -13.50
N GLU A 171 -6.30 9.64 -12.43
CA GLU A 171 -5.57 10.90 -12.27
C GLU A 171 -4.09 10.69 -11.90
N TYR A 172 -3.80 9.69 -11.02
CA TYR A 172 -2.45 9.44 -10.48
C TYR A 172 -1.96 8.03 -10.80
N PHE A 173 -2.21 7.56 -12.03
CA PHE A 173 -1.97 6.17 -12.41
C PHE A 173 -0.55 5.70 -12.10
N ASP A 174 0.48 6.43 -12.55
CA ASP A 174 1.89 6.02 -12.41
C ASP A 174 2.31 5.93 -10.94
N SER A 175 1.88 6.87 -10.11
CA SER A 175 2.14 6.84 -8.67
C SER A 175 1.46 5.65 -7.99
N ARG A 176 0.21 5.37 -8.37
CA ARG A 176 -0.55 4.21 -7.88
C ARG A 176 0.03 2.90 -8.35
N ALA A 177 0.47 2.83 -9.59
CA ALA A 177 1.12 1.66 -10.18
C ALA A 177 2.40 1.29 -9.44
N LYS A 178 3.34 2.24 -9.29
CA LYS A 178 4.59 2.05 -8.52
C LYS A 178 4.31 1.56 -7.10
N SER A 179 3.38 2.19 -6.41
CA SER A 179 2.97 1.82 -5.06
C SER A 179 2.39 0.41 -4.97
N THR A 180 1.61 0.00 -5.97
CA THR A 180 0.97 -1.32 -6.02
C THR A 180 1.98 -2.42 -6.25
N VAL A 181 2.88 -2.24 -7.23
CA VAL A 181 3.92 -3.23 -7.54
C VAL A 181 4.88 -3.40 -6.35
N LEU A 182 5.29 -2.29 -5.72
CA LEU A 182 6.15 -2.32 -4.52
C LEU A 182 5.48 -3.04 -3.34
N LYS A 183 4.24 -2.68 -3.03
CA LYS A 183 3.48 -3.32 -1.96
C LYS A 183 3.31 -4.83 -2.20
N ASN A 184 3.03 -5.23 -3.44
CA ASN A 184 2.91 -6.63 -3.82
C ASN A 184 4.23 -7.39 -3.61
N LEU A 185 5.36 -6.79 -4.03
CA LEU A 185 6.69 -7.38 -3.88
C LEU A 185 7.06 -7.58 -2.40
N ILE A 186 6.93 -6.53 -1.59
CA ILE A 186 7.26 -6.59 -0.16
C ILE A 186 6.35 -7.60 0.57
N SER A 187 5.06 -7.62 0.25
CA SER A 187 4.11 -8.55 0.89
C SER A 187 4.40 -10.03 0.58
N LYS A 188 5.03 -10.32 -0.57
CA LYS A 188 5.34 -11.71 -0.98
C LYS A 188 6.72 -12.19 -0.55
N TYR A 189 7.71 -11.30 -0.62
CA TYR A 189 9.13 -11.68 -0.51
C TYR A 189 9.89 -10.87 0.53
N GLY A 190 9.29 -9.80 1.05
CA GLY A 190 9.93 -8.95 2.04
C GLY A 190 9.97 -9.59 3.41
N ILE A 191 10.98 -9.23 4.19
CA ILE A 191 10.99 -9.49 5.62
C ILE A 191 10.04 -8.48 6.27
N MET A 192 9.02 -9.01 6.92
CA MET A 192 8.07 -8.22 7.68
C MET A 192 8.37 -8.37 9.17
N SER A 193 8.27 -7.29 9.94
CA SER A 193 8.35 -7.40 11.40
C SER A 193 7.18 -8.26 11.92
N VAL A 194 7.36 -8.87 13.10
CA VAL A 194 6.29 -9.66 13.76
C VAL A 194 4.99 -8.86 13.87
N GLU A 195 5.10 -7.54 13.98
CA GLU A 195 3.97 -6.61 14.03
C GLU A 195 3.19 -6.49 12.70
N MET A 196 3.76 -6.94 11.58
CA MET A 196 3.08 -6.95 10.27
C MET A 196 2.39 -8.29 9.95
N ALA A 197 2.73 -9.34 10.65
CA ALA A 197 2.22 -10.69 10.39
C ALA A 197 0.83 -10.94 11.00
N ASN A 198 0.38 -10.04 11.85
CA ASN A 198 -0.95 -10.03 12.48
C ASN A 198 -1.81 -8.95 11.80
#